data_b9c649b39781df9076b746dd223d32f9
#
_entry.id   b9c649b39781df9076b746dd223d32f9
#
_cell.length_a   1.000
_cell.length_b   1.000
_cell.length_c   1.000
_cell.angle_alpha   90.00
_cell.angle_beta   90.00
_cell.angle_gamma   90.00
#
_symmetry.space_group_name_H-M   'P 1'
#
loop_
_entity.id
_entity.type
_entity.pdbx_description
1 polymer ?
#
loop_
_entity_poly.entity_id
_entity_poly.type
_entity_poly.pdbx_seq_one_letter_code
_entity_poly.pdbx_strand_id
1 'polypeptide(L)'
;IKQWISGRLCAFCGNSGVGKSTLLNAITGADIPANNRLFDTLDTTTRRWRIDAAQEVLLSDTVGFIRKLPTHLVEAFKATLEELTYADVLLHVIDLSNPEWEAQAEVVDRLIDQLGAAQTPCIRVFNKCDAYLGILPHGENIVCISARSGEGAAELTECVRAILGRADHHVTLLLPYAQGALLETLHRDCAVLHTDYRDDGIALEVIIHPEQWTRLEPFVIAGEEG
;
A
#
# COMPACT_ATOMS: atom_id res chain seq x y z
N ILE A 1 10.61 3.15 11.15
CA ILE A 1 10.75 2.67 9.75
C ILE A 1 10.43 3.81 8.79
N LYS A 2 9.30 4.53 8.91
CA LYS A 2 8.95 5.69 8.04
C LYS A 2 10.03 6.80 7.99
N GLN A 3 10.83 6.98 9.03
CA GLN A 3 11.93 7.97 9.04
C GLN A 3 13.11 7.63 8.12
N TRP A 4 13.20 6.37 7.65
CA TRP A 4 14.32 5.88 6.82
C TRP A 4 13.91 5.60 5.38
N ILE A 5 12.61 5.64 5.06
CA ILE A 5 12.05 5.26 3.77
C ILE A 5 11.19 6.43 3.29
N SER A 6 11.71 7.22 2.35
CA SER A 6 10.87 8.17 1.63
C SER A 6 9.98 7.40 0.65
N GLY A 7 8.67 7.35 0.87
CA GLY A 7 7.70 6.70 0.01
C GLY A 7 6.52 6.09 0.73
N ARG A 8 5.48 5.78 -0.03
CA ARG A 8 4.26 5.13 0.46
C ARG A 8 4.52 3.66 0.77
N LEU A 9 3.96 3.16 1.85
CA LEU A 9 4.10 1.78 2.30
C LEU A 9 2.77 1.03 2.18
N CYS A 10 2.77 -0.02 1.38
CA CYS A 10 1.71 -1.03 1.38
C CYS A 10 2.19 -2.25 2.18
N ALA A 11 1.36 -2.77 3.06
CA ALA A 11 1.71 -3.95 3.83
C ALA A 11 0.73 -5.09 3.61
N PHE A 12 1.25 -6.28 3.32
CA PHE A 12 0.44 -7.49 3.30
C PHE A 12 0.06 -7.92 4.72
N CYS A 13 -1.18 -8.32 4.89
CA CYS A 13 -1.65 -9.05 6.06
C CYS A 13 -2.48 -10.26 5.61
N GLY A 14 -2.63 -11.24 6.47
CA GLY A 14 -3.36 -12.46 6.15
C GLY A 14 -2.70 -13.70 6.72
N ASN A 15 -3.42 -14.81 6.70
CA ASN A 15 -2.95 -16.08 7.26
C ASN A 15 -1.71 -16.62 6.52
N SER A 16 -1.01 -17.53 7.19
CA SER A 16 0.09 -18.26 6.54
C SER A 16 -0.45 -19.14 5.42
N GLY A 17 0.25 -19.19 4.28
CA GLY A 17 -0.12 -20.03 3.13
C GLY A 17 -1.19 -19.45 2.19
N VAL A 18 -1.70 -18.24 2.44
CA VAL A 18 -2.68 -17.59 1.54
C VAL A 18 -2.06 -17.10 0.22
N GLY A 19 -0.75 -17.18 0.08
CA GLY A 19 -0.02 -16.83 -1.16
C GLY A 19 0.51 -15.39 -1.20
N LYS A 20 0.76 -14.74 -0.06
CA LYS A 20 1.33 -13.38 0.00
C LYS A 20 2.65 -13.26 -0.78
N SER A 21 3.60 -14.14 -0.52
CA SER A 21 4.91 -14.12 -1.20
C SER A 21 4.79 -14.43 -2.70
N THR A 22 3.86 -15.30 -3.11
CA THR A 22 3.55 -15.54 -4.53
C THR A 22 2.99 -14.28 -5.18
N LEU A 23 2.08 -13.59 -4.48
CA LEU A 23 1.50 -12.33 -4.94
C LEU A 23 2.56 -11.24 -5.03
N LEU A 24 3.43 -11.12 -4.02
CA LEU A 24 4.56 -10.20 -4.03
C LEU A 24 5.39 -10.37 -5.32
N ASN A 25 5.75 -11.62 -5.64
CA ASN A 25 6.51 -11.92 -6.85
C ASN A 25 5.75 -11.55 -8.13
N ALA A 26 4.46 -11.88 -8.19
CA ALA A 26 3.62 -11.62 -9.37
C ALA A 26 3.51 -10.12 -9.69
N ILE A 27 3.37 -9.26 -8.67
CA ILE A 27 3.16 -7.82 -8.87
C ILE A 27 4.47 -7.02 -8.94
N THR A 28 5.58 -7.52 -8.35
CA THR A 28 6.88 -6.83 -8.40
C THR A 28 7.80 -7.35 -9.50
N GLY A 29 7.44 -8.45 -10.16
CA GLY A 29 8.31 -9.12 -11.15
C GLY A 29 9.54 -9.78 -10.51
N ALA A 30 9.55 -9.99 -9.20
CA ALA A 30 10.66 -10.63 -8.49
C ALA A 30 10.52 -12.16 -8.56
N ASP A 31 11.66 -12.86 -8.56
CA ASP A 31 11.71 -14.33 -8.55
C ASP A 31 12.27 -14.82 -7.21
N ILE A 32 11.46 -14.73 -6.17
CA ILE A 32 11.81 -15.21 -4.82
C ILE A 32 11.21 -16.59 -4.62
N PRO A 33 11.94 -17.57 -4.08
CA PRO A 33 11.37 -18.87 -3.74
C PRO A 33 10.19 -18.71 -2.77
N ALA A 34 8.97 -18.88 -3.28
CA ALA A 34 7.76 -18.89 -2.46
C ALA A 34 7.59 -20.32 -1.90
N ASN A 35 8.09 -20.56 -0.71
CA ASN A 35 7.93 -21.85 -0.05
C ASN A 35 6.64 -21.85 0.76
N ASN A 36 5.80 -22.87 0.58
CA ASN A 36 4.57 -23.08 1.35
C ASN A 36 4.83 -23.62 2.78
N ARG A 37 5.87 -23.12 3.45
CA ARG A 37 6.18 -23.53 4.82
C ARG A 37 5.58 -22.56 5.83
N LEU A 38 5.06 -23.10 6.94
CA LEU A 38 4.69 -22.29 8.10
C LEU A 38 5.95 -21.59 8.61
N PHE A 39 5.89 -20.26 8.80
CA PHE A 39 7.02 -19.41 9.23
C PHE A 39 8.14 -19.16 8.20
N ASP A 40 7.83 -19.23 6.91
CA ASP A 40 8.85 -19.05 5.87
C ASP A 40 9.39 -17.59 5.82
N THR A 41 8.62 -16.62 6.32
CA THR A 41 9.02 -15.21 6.47
C THR A 41 9.20 -14.91 7.96
N LEU A 42 10.40 -15.09 8.48
CA LEU A 42 10.78 -14.64 9.84
C LEU A 42 11.22 -13.17 9.84
N ASP A 43 11.75 -12.71 8.70
CA ASP A 43 12.15 -11.32 8.46
C ASP A 43 11.20 -10.69 7.44
N THR A 44 10.72 -9.47 7.70
CA THR A 44 9.91 -8.71 6.77
C THR A 44 10.69 -8.45 5.48
N THR A 45 10.11 -8.83 4.36
CA THR A 45 10.71 -8.60 3.05
C THR A 45 10.03 -7.39 2.41
N THR A 46 10.76 -6.29 2.28
CA THR A 46 10.26 -5.08 1.61
C THR A 46 10.74 -5.03 0.16
N ARG A 47 9.83 -4.72 -0.77
CA ARG A 47 10.09 -4.60 -2.21
C ARG A 47 9.49 -3.32 -2.76
N ARG A 48 10.08 -2.83 -3.83
CA ARG A 48 9.51 -1.74 -4.61
C ARG A 48 8.49 -2.28 -5.59
N TRP A 49 7.33 -1.68 -5.59
CA TRP A 49 6.26 -1.99 -6.51
C TRP A 49 5.91 -0.73 -7.30
N ARG A 50 6.08 -0.78 -8.61
CA ARG A 50 5.75 0.32 -9.50
C ARG A 50 4.24 0.28 -9.79
N ILE A 51 3.54 1.29 -9.34
CA ILE A 51 2.11 1.47 -9.56
C ILE A 51 1.86 2.05 -10.96
N ASP A 52 2.67 3.07 -11.34
CA ASP A 52 2.66 3.66 -12.68
C ASP A 52 4.04 4.25 -13.05
N ALA A 53 4.10 5.10 -14.09
CA ALA A 53 5.35 5.70 -14.55
C ALA A 53 5.97 6.70 -13.54
N ALA A 54 5.14 7.31 -12.69
CA ALA A 54 5.52 8.36 -11.74
C ALA A 54 5.48 7.90 -10.27
N GLN A 55 4.75 6.80 -9.96
CA GLN A 55 4.50 6.37 -8.59
C GLN A 55 5.06 4.97 -8.32
N GLU A 56 5.92 4.90 -7.33
CA GLU A 56 6.47 3.66 -6.78
C GLU A 56 6.13 3.59 -5.30
N VAL A 57 5.73 2.41 -4.83
CA VAL A 57 5.43 2.16 -3.42
C VAL A 57 6.32 1.06 -2.88
N LEU A 58 6.51 1.07 -1.58
CA LEU A 58 7.14 -0.03 -0.88
C LEU A 58 6.09 -1.05 -0.47
N LEU A 59 6.32 -2.30 -0.78
CA LEU A 59 5.46 -3.40 -0.44
C LEU A 59 6.17 -4.31 0.55
N SER A 60 5.63 -4.42 1.77
CA SER A 60 6.16 -5.26 2.83
C SER A 60 5.37 -6.55 2.96
N ASP A 61 6.06 -7.70 2.86
CA ASP A 61 5.48 -9.00 3.20
C ASP A 61 5.69 -9.25 4.68
N THR A 62 4.61 -9.21 5.44
CA THR A 62 4.64 -9.46 6.89
C THR A 62 4.53 -10.96 7.19
N VAL A 63 4.92 -11.33 8.39
CA VAL A 63 4.73 -12.70 8.88
C VAL A 63 3.26 -13.10 8.80
N GLY A 64 2.98 -14.26 8.18
CA GLY A 64 1.61 -14.77 8.07
C GLY A 64 1.00 -15.05 9.45
N PHE A 65 -0.22 -14.57 9.66
CA PHE A 65 -0.97 -14.90 10.87
C PHE A 65 -1.26 -16.40 10.96
N ILE A 66 -1.11 -16.97 12.15
CA ILE A 66 -1.36 -18.38 12.39
C ILE A 66 -2.60 -18.51 13.24
N ARG A 67 -3.47 -19.45 12.86
CA ARG A 67 -4.58 -19.89 13.72
C ARG A 67 -4.03 -20.30 15.09
N LYS A 68 -4.51 -19.66 16.18
CA LYS A 68 -4.07 -19.90 17.56
C LYS A 68 -2.59 -19.53 17.79
N LEU A 69 -2.22 -18.28 17.51
CA LEU A 69 -0.95 -17.74 18.07
C LEU A 69 -1.00 -17.89 19.59
N PRO A 70 -0.08 -18.64 20.21
CA PRO A 70 0.03 -18.68 21.67
C PRO A 70 0.29 -17.27 22.19
N THR A 71 -0.29 -16.88 23.31
CA THR A 71 -0.25 -15.52 23.85
C THR A 71 1.17 -14.98 24.01
N HIS A 72 2.13 -15.86 24.33
CA HIS A 72 3.55 -15.48 24.47
C HIS A 72 4.24 -15.19 23.12
N LEU A 73 3.70 -15.67 21.99
CA LEU A 73 4.20 -15.34 20.65
C LEU A 73 3.59 -14.04 20.12
N VAL A 74 2.41 -13.63 20.58
CA VAL A 74 1.79 -12.36 20.19
C VAL A 74 2.71 -11.18 20.53
N GLU A 75 3.36 -11.19 21.69
CA GLU A 75 4.32 -10.14 22.07
C GLU A 75 5.60 -10.16 21.22
N ALA A 76 6.12 -11.34 20.87
CA ALA A 76 7.29 -11.47 20.01
C ALA A 76 6.99 -11.01 18.55
N PHE A 77 5.77 -11.25 18.06
CA PHE A 77 5.33 -10.80 16.75
C PHE A 77 4.85 -9.34 16.72
N LYS A 78 4.59 -8.75 17.88
CA LYS A 78 4.08 -7.37 17.97
C LYS A 78 5.00 -6.37 17.28
N ALA A 79 6.32 -6.50 17.45
CA ALA A 79 7.31 -5.65 16.79
C ALA A 79 7.26 -5.77 15.24
N THR A 80 7.02 -6.97 14.71
CA THR A 80 6.91 -7.22 13.27
C THR A 80 5.55 -6.76 12.73
N LEU A 81 4.50 -6.85 13.56
CA LEU A 81 3.15 -6.41 13.23
C LEU A 81 2.97 -4.89 13.38
N GLU A 82 3.85 -4.22 14.13
CA GLU A 82 3.89 -2.75 14.20
C GLU A 82 4.09 -2.09 12.82
N GLU A 83 4.67 -2.81 11.86
CA GLU A 83 4.76 -2.32 10.48
C GLU A 83 3.39 -2.04 9.85
N LEU A 84 2.34 -2.77 10.24
CA LEU A 84 0.98 -2.56 9.75
C LEU A 84 0.44 -1.19 10.17
N THR A 85 0.84 -0.68 11.34
CA THR A 85 0.39 0.63 11.85
C THR A 85 1.03 1.80 11.09
N TYR A 86 2.14 1.54 10.38
CA TYR A 86 2.83 2.55 9.58
C TYR A 86 2.47 2.47 8.09
N ALA A 87 1.69 1.47 7.69
CA ALA A 87 1.28 1.31 6.30
C ALA A 87 0.26 2.39 5.89
N ASP A 88 0.36 2.85 4.65
CA ASP A 88 -0.61 3.75 4.04
C ASP A 88 -1.80 2.96 3.49
N VAL A 89 -1.56 1.69 3.09
CA VAL A 89 -2.60 0.76 2.63
C VAL A 89 -2.28 -0.65 3.14
N LEU A 90 -3.28 -1.33 3.67
CA LEU A 90 -3.21 -2.76 4.00
C LEU A 90 -3.77 -3.60 2.85
N LEU A 91 -3.06 -4.66 2.52
CA LEU A 91 -3.48 -5.67 1.55
C LEU A 91 -3.81 -6.95 2.33
N HIS A 92 -5.09 -7.12 2.69
CA HIS A 92 -5.55 -8.31 3.40
C HIS A 92 -5.76 -9.46 2.42
N VAL A 93 -4.77 -10.35 2.34
CA VAL A 93 -4.78 -11.49 1.41
C VAL A 93 -5.53 -12.68 2.04
N ILE A 94 -6.55 -13.14 1.34
CA ILE A 94 -7.48 -14.19 1.75
C ILE A 94 -7.41 -15.33 0.73
N ASP A 95 -7.24 -16.55 1.18
CA ASP A 95 -7.26 -17.74 0.33
C ASP A 95 -8.71 -18.18 0.06
N LEU A 96 -9.26 -17.82 -1.09
CA LEU A 96 -10.65 -18.11 -1.45
C LEU A 96 -10.91 -19.61 -1.67
N SER A 97 -9.86 -20.40 -1.96
CA SER A 97 -9.99 -21.86 -2.09
C SER A 97 -10.17 -22.59 -0.76
N ASN A 98 -9.93 -21.90 0.37
CA ASN A 98 -10.09 -22.49 1.70
C ASN A 98 -11.55 -22.37 2.15
N PRO A 99 -12.26 -23.47 2.49
CA PRO A 99 -13.65 -23.41 2.92
C PRO A 99 -13.91 -22.60 4.20
N GLU A 100 -12.88 -22.34 4.99
CA GLU A 100 -12.95 -21.55 6.23
C GLU A 100 -12.45 -20.11 6.04
N TRP A 101 -12.38 -19.60 4.80
CA TRP A 101 -11.79 -18.30 4.50
C TRP A 101 -12.49 -17.14 5.25
N GLU A 102 -13.81 -17.19 5.43
CA GLU A 102 -14.57 -16.17 6.17
C GLU A 102 -14.13 -16.08 7.64
N ALA A 103 -14.08 -17.22 8.33
CA ALA A 103 -13.63 -17.26 9.72
C ALA A 103 -12.15 -16.85 9.88
N GLN A 104 -11.33 -17.16 8.86
CA GLN A 104 -9.93 -16.75 8.85
C GLN A 104 -9.78 -15.24 8.62
N ALA A 105 -10.59 -14.67 7.74
CA ALA A 105 -10.61 -13.22 7.49
C ALA A 105 -11.01 -12.44 8.73
N GLU A 106 -12.07 -12.87 9.44
CA GLU A 106 -12.47 -12.24 10.70
C GLU A 106 -11.38 -12.23 11.77
N VAL A 107 -10.56 -13.27 11.86
CA VAL A 107 -9.43 -13.30 12.82
C VAL A 107 -8.41 -12.22 12.49
N VAL A 108 -8.10 -12.05 11.20
CA VAL A 108 -7.17 -11.03 10.72
C VAL A 108 -7.73 -9.63 10.95
N ASP A 109 -9.01 -9.41 10.64
CA ASP A 109 -9.67 -8.11 10.85
C ASP A 109 -9.60 -7.70 12.34
N ARG A 110 -9.88 -8.62 13.26
CA ARG A 110 -9.75 -8.37 14.72
C ARG A 110 -8.31 -8.05 15.14
N LEU A 111 -7.33 -8.70 14.52
CA LEU A 111 -5.92 -8.40 14.80
C LEU A 111 -5.50 -7.02 14.30
N ILE A 112 -5.97 -6.60 13.12
CA ILE A 112 -5.75 -5.25 12.58
C ILE A 112 -6.30 -4.21 13.57
N ASP A 113 -7.51 -4.44 14.10
CA ASP A 113 -8.14 -3.58 15.11
C ASP A 113 -7.32 -3.52 16.40
N GLN A 114 -6.88 -4.67 16.91
CA GLN A 114 -6.09 -4.77 18.16
C GLN A 114 -4.71 -4.10 18.03
N LEU A 115 -4.16 -4.05 16.82
CA LEU A 115 -2.88 -3.38 16.54
C LEU A 115 -3.04 -1.86 16.38
N GLY A 116 -4.27 -1.34 16.38
CA GLY A 116 -4.55 0.09 16.19
C GLY A 116 -4.49 0.54 14.73
N ALA A 117 -4.54 -0.40 13.78
CA ALA A 117 -4.49 -0.11 12.34
C ALA A 117 -5.91 -0.10 11.69
N ALA A 118 -6.98 -0.03 12.48
CA ALA A 118 -8.37 -0.02 12.01
C ALA A 118 -8.71 1.15 11.07
N GLN A 119 -8.00 2.26 11.19
CA GLN A 119 -8.20 3.45 10.35
C GLN A 119 -7.37 3.42 9.05
N THR A 120 -6.44 2.47 8.92
CA THR A 120 -5.65 2.32 7.70
C THR A 120 -6.53 1.75 6.59
N PRO A 121 -6.58 2.36 5.40
CA PRO A 121 -7.30 1.82 4.26
C PRO A 121 -6.90 0.38 3.99
N CYS A 122 -7.87 -0.52 3.85
CA CYS A 122 -7.63 -1.94 3.66
C CYS A 122 -8.31 -2.44 2.38
N ILE A 123 -7.53 -3.10 1.51
CA ILE A 123 -8.03 -3.82 0.34
C ILE A 123 -8.11 -5.30 0.70
N ARG A 124 -9.29 -5.91 0.54
CA ARG A 124 -9.47 -7.35 0.64
C ARG A 124 -9.08 -8.01 -0.69
N VAL A 125 -7.98 -8.75 -0.66
CA VAL A 125 -7.41 -9.42 -1.84
C VAL A 125 -7.75 -10.91 -1.77
N PHE A 126 -8.78 -11.32 -2.48
CA PHE A 126 -9.22 -12.72 -2.55
C PHE A 126 -8.36 -13.49 -3.57
N ASN A 127 -7.33 -14.14 -3.05
CA ASN A 127 -6.38 -14.91 -3.87
C ASN A 127 -6.91 -16.33 -4.17
N LYS A 128 -6.36 -16.94 -5.20
CA LYS A 128 -6.70 -18.28 -5.72
C LYS A 128 -8.13 -18.35 -6.26
N CYS A 129 -8.61 -17.26 -6.86
CA CYS A 129 -9.94 -17.20 -7.49
C CYS A 129 -10.10 -18.23 -8.60
N ASP A 130 -8.99 -18.63 -9.26
CA ASP A 130 -8.93 -19.70 -10.26
C ASP A 130 -9.34 -21.09 -9.73
N ALA A 131 -9.25 -21.31 -8.42
CA ALA A 131 -9.63 -22.55 -7.76
C ALA A 131 -11.00 -22.50 -7.06
N TYR A 132 -11.68 -21.34 -7.09
CA TYR A 132 -12.97 -21.14 -6.44
C TYR A 132 -14.14 -21.31 -7.43
N LEU A 133 -15.12 -22.14 -7.05
CA LEU A 133 -16.28 -22.45 -7.91
C LEU A 133 -17.55 -21.66 -7.55
N GLY A 134 -17.47 -20.83 -6.50
CA GLY A 134 -18.60 -20.01 -6.05
C GLY A 134 -18.67 -18.65 -6.77
N ILE A 135 -19.58 -17.80 -6.28
CA ILE A 135 -19.70 -16.42 -6.73
C ILE A 135 -18.54 -15.62 -6.13
N LEU A 136 -17.75 -14.98 -6.98
CA LEU A 136 -16.62 -14.17 -6.51
C LEU A 136 -17.10 -12.98 -5.67
N PRO A 137 -16.44 -12.69 -4.55
CA PRO A 137 -16.71 -11.48 -3.77
C PRO A 137 -16.50 -10.22 -4.62
N HIS A 138 -17.36 -9.23 -4.44
CA HIS A 138 -17.29 -7.95 -5.12
C HIS A 138 -17.72 -6.81 -4.20
N GLY A 139 -17.22 -5.62 -4.43
CA GLY A 139 -17.51 -4.43 -3.63
C GLY A 139 -16.37 -3.43 -3.65
N GLU A 140 -16.52 -2.36 -2.89
CA GLU A 140 -15.48 -1.36 -2.72
C GLU A 140 -14.26 -1.97 -1.99
N ASN A 141 -13.06 -1.70 -2.49
CA ASN A 141 -11.80 -2.24 -1.96
C ASN A 141 -11.76 -3.78 -1.88
N ILE A 142 -12.45 -4.45 -2.80
CA ILE A 142 -12.40 -5.90 -2.97
C ILE A 142 -11.82 -6.22 -4.32
N VAL A 143 -10.77 -7.05 -4.36
CA VAL A 143 -10.12 -7.51 -5.59
C VAL A 143 -9.97 -9.03 -5.54
N CYS A 144 -10.44 -9.72 -6.58
CA CYS A 144 -10.23 -11.15 -6.76
C CYS A 144 -9.05 -11.38 -7.69
N ILE A 145 -8.10 -12.20 -7.25
CA ILE A 145 -6.88 -12.44 -8.01
C ILE A 145 -6.47 -13.90 -8.01
N SER A 146 -5.71 -14.29 -9.02
CA SER A 146 -4.88 -15.48 -9.00
C SER A 146 -3.40 -15.07 -9.07
N ALA A 147 -2.72 -15.09 -7.94
CA ALA A 147 -1.29 -14.79 -7.89
C ALA A 147 -0.46 -15.74 -8.78
N ARG A 148 -1.01 -16.90 -9.11
CA ARG A 148 -0.38 -17.89 -9.97
C ARG A 148 -0.42 -17.53 -11.45
N SER A 149 -1.57 -17.04 -11.94
CA SER A 149 -1.77 -16.68 -13.35
C SER A 149 -1.51 -15.19 -13.63
N GLY A 150 -1.47 -14.34 -12.60
CA GLY A 150 -1.41 -12.89 -12.71
C GLY A 150 -2.78 -12.23 -12.95
N GLU A 151 -3.87 -13.01 -13.00
CA GLU A 151 -5.23 -12.50 -13.12
C GLU A 151 -5.56 -11.55 -11.95
N GLY A 152 -6.21 -10.42 -12.21
CA GLY A 152 -6.58 -9.42 -11.21
C GLY A 152 -5.43 -8.52 -10.72
N ALA A 153 -4.17 -8.74 -11.15
CA ALA A 153 -3.04 -7.93 -10.69
C ALA A 153 -3.13 -6.46 -11.13
N ALA A 154 -3.61 -6.20 -12.34
CA ALA A 154 -3.85 -4.84 -12.84
C ALA A 154 -4.96 -4.13 -12.05
N GLU A 155 -6.02 -4.85 -11.69
CA GLU A 155 -7.13 -4.37 -10.89
C GLU A 155 -6.70 -4.01 -9.46
N LEU A 156 -5.83 -4.85 -8.86
CA LEU A 156 -5.23 -4.56 -7.57
C LEU A 156 -4.36 -3.29 -7.62
N THR A 157 -3.56 -3.14 -8.66
CA THR A 157 -2.72 -1.95 -8.86
C THR A 157 -3.56 -0.69 -8.94
N GLU A 158 -4.65 -0.73 -9.71
CA GLU A 158 -5.58 0.38 -9.87
C GLU A 158 -6.30 0.73 -8.55
N CYS A 159 -6.72 -0.28 -7.80
CA CYS A 159 -7.35 -0.09 -6.48
C CYS A 159 -6.39 0.59 -5.48
N VAL A 160 -5.14 0.14 -5.44
CA VAL A 160 -4.10 0.77 -4.60
C VAL A 160 -3.86 2.21 -5.04
N ARG A 161 -3.72 2.46 -6.35
CA ARG A 161 -3.54 3.80 -6.91
C ARG A 161 -4.67 4.74 -6.52
N ALA A 162 -5.91 4.28 -6.65
CA ALA A 162 -7.09 5.07 -6.30
C ALA A 162 -7.14 5.45 -4.81
N ILE A 163 -6.77 4.52 -3.91
CA ILE A 163 -6.72 4.79 -2.46
C ILE A 163 -5.61 5.78 -2.13
N LEU A 164 -4.42 5.58 -2.68
CA LEU A 164 -3.29 6.46 -2.43
C LEU A 164 -3.54 7.87 -2.98
N GLY A 165 -4.17 7.96 -4.17
CA GLY A 165 -4.52 9.24 -4.78
C GLY A 165 -5.57 10.05 -4.00
N ARG A 166 -6.45 9.40 -3.24
CA ARG A 166 -7.42 10.11 -2.36
C ARG A 166 -6.75 10.94 -1.26
N ALA A 167 -5.54 10.62 -0.89
CA ALA A 167 -4.78 11.33 0.13
C ALA A 167 -3.87 12.42 -0.46
N ASP A 168 -3.78 12.54 -1.78
CA ASP A 168 -2.95 13.51 -2.46
C ASP A 168 -3.69 14.85 -2.61
N HIS A 169 -2.96 15.95 -2.49
CA HIS A 169 -3.49 17.30 -2.64
C HIS A 169 -3.23 17.80 -4.05
N HIS A 170 -4.31 18.13 -4.79
CA HIS A 170 -4.22 18.80 -6.07
C HIS A 170 -4.30 20.31 -5.87
N VAL A 171 -3.18 20.99 -6.01
CA VAL A 171 -3.05 22.41 -5.65
C VAL A 171 -2.23 23.19 -6.66
N THR A 172 -2.44 24.51 -6.65
CA THR A 172 -1.56 25.45 -7.32
C THR A 172 -0.63 26.10 -6.29
N LEU A 173 0.67 25.96 -6.50
CA LEU A 173 1.69 26.63 -5.71
C LEU A 173 2.16 27.90 -6.43
N LEU A 174 2.55 28.93 -5.69
CA LEU A 174 3.33 30.06 -6.18
C LEU A 174 4.69 30.05 -5.48
N LEU A 175 5.72 29.68 -6.19
CA LEU A 175 7.09 29.66 -5.69
C LEU A 175 7.81 30.98 -6.03
N PRO A 176 8.29 31.74 -5.03
CA PRO A 176 9.19 32.87 -5.29
C PRO A 176 10.44 32.38 -6.03
N TYR A 177 10.97 33.17 -6.95
CA TYR A 177 12.18 32.86 -7.71
C TYR A 177 13.40 32.53 -6.83
N ALA A 178 13.44 33.07 -5.60
CA ALA A 178 14.48 32.75 -4.60
C ALA A 178 14.44 31.29 -4.12
N GLN A 179 13.35 30.56 -4.38
CA GLN A 179 13.14 29.15 -3.97
C GLN A 179 13.40 28.15 -5.13
N GLY A 180 14.27 28.46 -6.06
CA GLY A 180 14.57 27.63 -7.25
C GLY A 180 14.98 26.20 -6.92
N ALA A 181 15.66 25.95 -5.78
CA ALA A 181 15.99 24.61 -5.32
C ALA A 181 14.74 23.77 -5.00
N LEU A 182 13.64 24.40 -4.61
CA LEU A 182 12.37 23.73 -4.33
C LEU A 182 11.70 23.24 -5.62
N LEU A 183 11.88 23.97 -6.73
CA LEU A 183 11.38 23.58 -8.05
C LEU A 183 11.97 22.25 -8.52
N GLU A 184 13.28 22.04 -8.37
CA GLU A 184 13.93 20.77 -8.70
C GLU A 184 13.38 19.61 -7.84
N THR A 185 13.14 19.89 -6.55
CA THR A 185 12.56 18.92 -5.63
C THR A 185 11.14 18.55 -6.06
N LEU A 186 10.31 19.53 -6.43
CA LEU A 186 8.95 19.30 -6.90
C LEU A 186 8.90 18.47 -8.18
N HIS A 187 9.75 18.75 -9.15
CA HIS A 187 9.82 17.95 -10.37
C HIS A 187 10.32 16.51 -10.15
N ARG A 188 11.10 16.28 -9.08
CA ARG A 188 11.58 14.94 -8.73
C ARG A 188 10.58 14.16 -7.90
N ASP A 189 9.93 14.81 -6.94
CA ASP A 189 9.22 14.15 -5.83
C ASP A 189 7.67 14.35 -5.91
N CYS A 190 7.18 15.18 -6.85
CA CYS A 190 5.75 15.47 -7.07
C CYS A 190 5.39 15.34 -8.55
N ALA A 191 4.11 15.13 -8.84
CA ALA A 191 3.59 15.21 -10.20
C ALA A 191 3.28 16.66 -10.56
N VAL A 192 4.16 17.33 -11.30
CA VAL A 192 3.93 18.68 -11.81
C VAL A 192 3.13 18.58 -13.10
N LEU A 193 1.89 19.11 -13.10
CA LEU A 193 0.96 19.05 -14.22
C LEU A 193 1.13 20.24 -15.15
N HIS A 194 1.34 21.44 -14.57
CA HIS A 194 1.53 22.68 -15.33
C HIS A 194 2.51 23.61 -14.62
N THR A 195 3.25 24.39 -15.41
CA THR A 195 4.20 25.40 -14.91
C THR A 195 3.99 26.69 -15.68
N ASP A 196 3.79 27.80 -14.97
CA ASP A 196 3.61 29.13 -15.52
C ASP A 196 4.55 30.13 -14.82
N TYR A 197 5.34 30.86 -15.61
CA TYR A 197 6.29 31.88 -15.10
C TYR A 197 5.62 33.22 -15.05
N ARG A 198 5.44 33.79 -13.86
CA ARG A 198 4.77 35.08 -13.60
C ARG A 198 5.74 36.09 -13.04
N ASP A 199 5.35 37.37 -13.03
CA ASP A 199 6.19 38.45 -12.51
C ASP A 199 6.50 38.27 -11.01
N ASP A 200 5.60 37.63 -10.24
CA ASP A 200 5.67 37.42 -8.80
C ASP A 200 6.27 36.05 -8.40
N GLY A 201 6.55 35.18 -9.36
CA GLY A 201 7.10 33.85 -9.10
C GLY A 201 6.75 32.80 -10.15
N ILE A 202 6.95 31.55 -9.81
CA ILE A 202 6.63 30.39 -10.65
C ILE A 202 5.37 29.76 -10.10
N ALA A 203 4.28 29.80 -10.86
CA ALA A 203 3.04 29.10 -10.54
C ALA A 203 3.13 27.66 -11.06
N LEU A 204 2.80 26.70 -10.18
CA LEU A 204 2.89 25.27 -10.45
C LEU A 204 1.58 24.60 -10.07
N GLU A 205 0.93 23.95 -11.01
CA GLU A 205 -0.15 23.02 -10.73
C GLU A 205 0.44 21.67 -10.44
N VAL A 206 0.27 21.16 -9.22
CA VAL A 206 0.96 19.96 -8.75
C VAL A 206 0.02 19.07 -7.92
N ILE A 207 0.32 17.77 -7.97
CA ILE A 207 -0.22 16.78 -7.05
C ILE A 207 0.83 16.56 -5.96
N ILE A 208 0.48 16.89 -4.72
CA ILE A 208 1.36 16.81 -3.55
C ILE A 208 0.95 15.65 -2.67
N HIS A 209 1.91 14.79 -2.34
CA HIS A 209 1.69 13.73 -1.35
C HIS A 209 1.65 14.31 0.08
N PRO A 210 0.85 13.74 1.00
CA PRO A 210 0.71 14.22 2.38
C PRO A 210 2.03 14.42 3.13
N GLU A 211 3.05 13.63 2.82
CA GLU A 211 4.38 13.74 3.45
C GLU A 211 5.07 15.07 3.15
N GLN A 212 4.76 15.68 2.02
CA GLN A 212 5.35 16.95 1.58
C GLN A 212 4.45 18.15 1.88
N TRP A 213 3.21 17.91 2.30
CA TRP A 213 2.20 18.95 2.52
C TRP A 213 2.70 20.05 3.45
N THR A 214 3.17 19.70 4.65
CA THR A 214 3.63 20.68 5.65
C THR A 214 4.72 21.61 5.13
N ARG A 215 5.55 21.15 4.20
CA ARG A 215 6.63 21.94 3.61
C ARG A 215 6.14 22.86 2.50
N LEU A 216 5.10 22.45 1.78
CA LEU A 216 4.61 23.11 0.57
C LEU A 216 3.36 23.94 0.80
N GLU A 217 2.60 23.65 1.86
CA GLU A 217 1.41 24.39 2.28
C GLU A 217 1.58 25.93 2.28
N PRO A 218 2.73 26.51 2.75
CA PRO A 218 2.92 27.96 2.74
C PRO A 218 2.94 28.60 1.35
N PHE A 219 3.12 27.81 0.29
CA PHE A 219 3.16 28.27 -1.09
C PHE A 219 1.86 28.03 -1.86
N VAL A 220 0.87 27.42 -1.22
CA VAL A 220 -0.43 27.11 -1.85
C VAL A 220 -1.22 28.40 -2.06
N ILE A 221 -1.63 28.67 -3.30
CA ILE A 221 -2.47 29.80 -3.66
C ILE A 221 -3.87 29.40 -4.11
N ALA A 222 -4.06 28.16 -4.56
CA ALA A 222 -5.35 27.55 -4.88
C ALA A 222 -5.25 26.03 -4.73
N GLY A 223 -6.33 25.38 -4.28
CA GLY A 223 -6.43 23.92 -4.18
C GLY A 223 -7.87 23.49 -4.07
N GLU A 224 -8.15 22.27 -4.47
CA GLU A 224 -9.39 21.59 -4.13
C GLU A 224 -9.24 21.05 -2.70
N GLU A 225 -10.12 21.47 -1.82
CA GLU A 225 -10.30 20.81 -0.52
C GLU A 225 -10.94 19.45 -0.81
N GLY A 226 -10.21 18.34 -0.54
CA GLY A 226 -10.67 16.98 -0.67
C GLY A 226 -11.65 16.57 0.42
#